data_05aef3f73be30e21f2a78d0f37bf91f7
#
_entry.id   05aef3f73be30e21f2a78d0f37bf91f7
#
_cell.length_a   1.000
_cell.length_b   1.000
_cell.length_c   1.000
_cell.angle_alpha   90.00
_cell.angle_beta   90.00
_cell.angle_gamma   90.00
#
_symmetry.space_group_name_H-M   'P 1'
#
loop_
_entity.id
_entity.type
_entity.pdbx_description
1 polymer ?
#
loop_
_entity_poly.entity_id
_entity_poly.type
_entity_poly.pdbx_seq_one_letter_code
_entity_poly.pdbx_strand_id
1 'polypeptide(L)'
;MPSRSSVSQFFAIRARWLVWLCALGGLTAPLSRALPTNHVPWLQWLVELAAHWQWVYATVGAVAMGLAAWMLRRSAWRLAVPALVVAGSFVWQPAALPPAAEPDIANAKVLKVGTANLNLDTTDFTPLRQWLASADAPDVVFLQEFTELAQRALDDDTAIAARYPHRLAVPQPDPFGLAILSRHPLADARALQPRTDDDTLRLHATLLWQGQPVHLSALHPMPPLSSAYAQARDHALRDEALRLSQSGGLGVMAGDLNTTPWARGLWGAEQAQMRRAGPGVPTWPNAWGWLSVLPLDHVLASPGWQLVEAHTGPDLGSDHRPMVVRLVAR
;
A
#
# COMPACT_ATOMS: atom_id res chain seq x y z
N MET A 1 20.52 -8.03 -47.14
CA MET A 1 20.62 -7.91 -45.68
C MET A 1 20.61 -6.44 -45.32
N PRO A 2 19.77 -5.96 -44.38
CA PRO A 2 19.80 -4.57 -43.98
C PRO A 2 21.18 -4.22 -43.39
N SER A 3 21.69 -3.04 -43.72
CA SER A 3 22.99 -2.57 -43.24
C SER A 3 22.96 -2.42 -41.71
N ARG A 4 24.08 -2.63 -41.00
CA ARG A 4 24.18 -2.44 -39.54
C ARG A 4 23.67 -1.07 -39.09
N SER A 5 23.78 -0.04 -39.94
CA SER A 5 23.25 1.32 -39.67
C SER A 5 21.72 1.39 -39.68
N SER A 6 21.04 0.63 -40.54
CA SER A 6 19.56 0.63 -40.59
C SER A 6 18.95 -0.10 -39.41
N VAL A 7 19.58 -1.15 -38.91
CA VAL A 7 19.13 -1.88 -37.71
C VAL A 7 19.29 -1.02 -36.45
N SER A 8 20.43 -0.33 -36.31
CA SER A 8 20.62 0.54 -35.11
C SER A 8 19.65 1.73 -35.10
N GLN A 9 19.36 2.33 -36.28
CA GLN A 9 18.35 3.39 -36.37
C GLN A 9 16.95 2.90 -36.03
N PHE A 10 16.58 1.71 -36.45
CA PHE A 10 15.29 1.10 -36.13
C PHE A 10 15.09 0.95 -34.61
N PHE A 11 16.08 0.44 -33.89
CA PHE A 11 16.00 0.30 -32.43
C PHE A 11 16.05 1.66 -31.71
N ALA A 12 16.85 2.61 -32.19
CA ALA A 12 16.92 3.94 -31.61
C ALA A 12 15.58 4.70 -31.70
N ILE A 13 14.86 4.56 -32.81
CA ILE A 13 13.53 5.15 -32.97
C ILE A 13 12.54 4.54 -31.99
N ARG A 14 12.55 3.21 -31.82
CA ARG A 14 11.67 2.52 -30.88
C ARG A 14 11.96 2.87 -29.43
N ALA A 15 13.21 2.90 -29.05
CA ALA A 15 13.62 3.33 -27.70
C ALA A 15 13.12 4.76 -27.42
N ARG A 16 13.24 5.68 -28.39
CA ARG A 16 12.66 7.04 -28.28
C ARG A 16 11.17 7.04 -28.02
N TRP A 17 10.41 6.30 -28.84
CA TRP A 17 8.97 6.22 -28.67
C TRP A 17 8.58 5.62 -27.32
N LEU A 18 9.32 4.61 -26.85
CA LEU A 18 9.09 3.98 -25.56
C LEU A 18 9.31 4.97 -24.39
N VAL A 19 10.34 5.82 -24.47
CA VAL A 19 10.56 6.89 -23.47
C VAL A 19 9.38 7.86 -23.45
N TRP A 20 8.84 8.27 -24.60
CA TRP A 20 7.68 9.14 -24.66
C TRP A 20 6.40 8.46 -24.14
N LEU A 21 6.19 7.17 -24.43
CA LEU A 21 5.06 6.41 -23.90
C LEU A 21 5.16 6.29 -22.37
N CYS A 22 6.35 6.02 -21.84
CA CYS A 22 6.56 6.02 -20.39
C CYS A 22 6.32 7.41 -19.76
N ALA A 23 6.70 8.49 -20.45
CA ALA A 23 6.41 9.84 -19.98
C ALA A 23 4.90 10.14 -19.96
N LEU A 24 4.16 9.74 -20.99
CA LEU A 24 2.69 9.85 -20.98
C LEU A 24 2.07 9.00 -19.87
N GLY A 25 2.56 7.76 -19.68
CA GLY A 25 2.15 6.93 -18.55
C GLY A 25 2.45 7.60 -17.20
N GLY A 26 3.61 8.22 -17.06
CA GLY A 26 4.00 8.96 -15.86
C GLY A 26 3.02 10.10 -15.52
N LEU A 27 2.54 10.83 -16.51
CA LEU A 27 1.57 11.92 -16.31
C LEU A 27 0.21 11.46 -15.79
N THR A 28 -0.09 10.17 -15.86
CA THR A 28 -1.35 9.64 -15.31
C THR A 28 -1.43 9.78 -13.79
N ALA A 29 -0.31 9.80 -13.06
CA ALA A 29 -0.30 10.00 -11.61
C ALA A 29 -0.87 11.40 -11.20
N PRO A 30 -0.33 12.53 -11.66
CA PRO A 30 -0.94 13.83 -11.35
C PRO A 30 -2.34 13.99 -11.97
N LEU A 31 -2.59 13.42 -13.16
CA LEU A 31 -3.88 13.50 -13.80
C LEU A 31 -4.98 12.74 -13.05
N SER A 32 -4.69 11.56 -12.48
CA SER A 32 -5.67 10.79 -11.72
C SER A 32 -6.21 11.57 -10.51
N ARG A 33 -5.38 12.43 -9.93
CA ARG A 33 -5.75 13.30 -8.79
C ARG A 33 -6.42 14.60 -9.23
N ALA A 34 -6.06 15.13 -10.39
CA ALA A 34 -6.59 16.40 -10.90
C ALA A 34 -7.96 16.25 -11.57
N LEU A 35 -8.27 15.09 -12.17
CA LEU A 35 -9.51 14.87 -12.88
C LEU A 35 -10.71 14.82 -11.91
N PRO A 36 -11.77 15.57 -12.19
CA PRO A 36 -12.99 15.53 -11.38
C PRO A 36 -13.73 14.20 -11.60
N THR A 37 -14.20 13.58 -10.49
CA THR A 37 -14.91 12.30 -10.53
C THR A 37 -16.32 12.37 -11.13
N ASN A 38 -16.92 13.56 -11.11
CA ASN A 38 -18.36 13.71 -11.33
C ASN A 38 -18.78 13.81 -12.79
N HIS A 39 -17.86 14.12 -13.71
CA HIS A 39 -18.22 14.37 -15.12
C HIS A 39 -18.01 13.17 -16.03
N VAL A 40 -16.92 12.42 -15.86
CA VAL A 40 -16.58 11.26 -16.70
C VAL A 40 -15.93 10.16 -15.85
N PRO A 41 -16.73 9.43 -15.05
CA PRO A 41 -16.18 8.46 -14.08
C PRO A 41 -15.31 7.35 -14.71
N TRP A 42 -15.70 6.86 -15.89
CA TRP A 42 -14.95 5.82 -16.60
C TRP A 42 -13.57 6.31 -17.08
N LEU A 43 -13.46 7.56 -17.52
CA LEU A 43 -12.18 8.13 -17.94
C LEU A 43 -11.25 8.32 -16.76
N GLN A 44 -11.78 8.85 -15.67
CA GLN A 44 -11.02 9.02 -14.41
C GLN A 44 -10.52 7.67 -13.91
N TRP A 45 -11.35 6.62 -13.94
CA TRP A 45 -10.98 5.26 -13.59
C TRP A 45 -9.87 4.71 -14.49
N LEU A 46 -9.93 4.87 -15.80
CA LEU A 46 -8.86 4.43 -16.72
C LEU A 46 -7.54 5.15 -16.48
N VAL A 47 -7.59 6.46 -16.22
CA VAL A 47 -6.38 7.23 -15.86
C VAL A 47 -5.81 6.76 -14.54
N GLU A 48 -6.65 6.44 -13.58
CA GLU A 48 -6.21 5.88 -12.29
C GLU A 48 -5.58 4.50 -12.45
N LEU A 49 -6.19 3.60 -13.21
CA LEU A 49 -5.60 2.29 -13.50
C LEU A 49 -4.19 2.43 -14.11
N ALA A 50 -4.01 3.39 -15.01
CA ALA A 50 -2.69 3.68 -15.57
C ALA A 50 -1.74 4.29 -14.52
N ALA A 51 -2.25 5.08 -13.57
CA ALA A 51 -1.43 5.69 -12.51
C ALA A 51 -0.79 4.68 -11.55
N HIS A 52 -1.32 3.48 -11.42
CA HIS A 52 -0.74 2.43 -10.58
C HIS A 52 0.63 1.96 -11.07
N TRP A 53 0.97 2.09 -12.35
CA TRP A 53 2.13 1.46 -12.98
C TRP A 53 3.40 2.32 -13.00
N GLN A 54 3.56 3.27 -12.06
CA GLN A 54 4.70 4.20 -12.06
C GLN A 54 6.05 3.50 -11.96
N TRP A 55 6.16 2.38 -11.22
CA TRP A 55 7.38 1.56 -11.17
C TRP A 55 7.74 1.02 -12.56
N VAL A 56 6.76 0.59 -13.33
CA VAL A 56 6.97 0.07 -14.69
C VAL A 56 7.42 1.20 -15.62
N TYR A 57 6.73 2.35 -15.58
CA TYR A 57 7.12 3.49 -16.39
C TYR A 57 8.53 3.99 -16.06
N ALA A 58 8.88 4.07 -14.77
CA ALA A 58 10.21 4.47 -14.34
C ALA A 58 11.28 3.49 -14.82
N THR A 59 11.09 2.19 -14.61
CA THR A 59 12.07 1.15 -14.94
C THR A 59 12.23 1.02 -16.47
N VAL A 60 11.13 0.85 -17.20
CA VAL A 60 11.14 0.72 -18.65
C VAL A 60 11.64 2.01 -19.31
N GLY A 61 11.22 3.16 -18.80
CA GLY A 61 11.67 4.48 -19.24
C GLY A 61 13.17 4.67 -19.05
N ALA A 62 13.72 4.27 -17.91
CA ALA A 62 15.15 4.35 -17.63
C ALA A 62 15.98 3.45 -18.55
N VAL A 63 15.56 2.20 -18.77
CA VAL A 63 16.21 1.26 -19.70
C VAL A 63 16.14 1.79 -21.13
N ALA A 64 14.97 2.23 -21.58
CA ALA A 64 14.78 2.80 -22.92
C ALA A 64 15.63 4.06 -23.12
N MET A 65 15.75 4.90 -22.07
CA MET A 65 16.60 6.09 -22.07
C MET A 65 18.07 5.72 -22.23
N GLY A 66 18.56 4.74 -21.46
CA GLY A 66 19.94 4.26 -21.57
C GLY A 66 20.28 3.75 -22.97
N LEU A 67 19.38 2.94 -23.55
CA LEU A 67 19.52 2.44 -24.93
C LEU A 67 19.50 3.57 -25.95
N ALA A 68 18.55 4.51 -25.82
CA ALA A 68 18.45 5.66 -26.73
C ALA A 68 19.67 6.58 -26.61
N ALA A 69 20.16 6.84 -25.41
CA ALA A 69 21.36 7.64 -25.16
C ALA A 69 22.61 7.01 -25.80
N TRP A 70 22.76 5.70 -25.64
CA TRP A 70 23.85 4.95 -26.25
C TRP A 70 23.82 4.99 -27.78
N MET A 71 22.62 4.83 -28.37
CA MET A 71 22.46 4.80 -29.83
C MET A 71 22.44 6.19 -30.48
N LEU A 72 21.79 7.19 -29.85
CA LEU A 72 21.60 8.52 -30.42
C LEU A 72 22.73 9.51 -30.08
N ARG A 73 23.54 9.20 -29.06
CA ARG A 73 24.69 10.00 -28.61
C ARG A 73 24.40 11.51 -28.62
N ARG A 74 24.81 12.21 -29.71
CA ARG A 74 24.68 13.68 -29.81
C ARG A 74 23.25 14.24 -29.78
N SER A 75 22.23 13.43 -30.10
CA SER A 75 20.81 13.84 -30.08
C SER A 75 20.03 13.32 -28.87
N ALA A 76 20.68 12.61 -27.94
CA ALA A 76 20.04 12.08 -26.72
C ALA A 76 19.45 13.18 -25.83
N TRP A 77 19.97 14.40 -25.84
CA TRP A 77 19.44 15.53 -25.11
C TRP A 77 17.97 15.84 -25.40
N ARG A 78 17.47 15.47 -26.61
CA ARG A 78 16.05 15.62 -26.98
C ARG A 78 15.12 14.78 -26.13
N LEU A 79 15.64 13.83 -25.38
CA LEU A 79 14.90 12.97 -24.46
C LEU A 79 14.93 13.49 -23.01
N ALA A 80 15.60 14.60 -22.75
CA ALA A 80 15.67 15.16 -21.40
C ALA A 80 14.28 15.50 -20.82
N VAL A 81 13.38 16.08 -21.62
CA VAL A 81 12.01 16.42 -21.17
C VAL A 81 11.23 15.16 -20.80
N PRO A 82 11.05 14.16 -21.66
CA PRO A 82 10.30 12.97 -21.24
C PRO A 82 10.99 12.21 -20.11
N ALA A 83 12.32 12.21 -19.99
CA ALA A 83 13.03 11.64 -18.86
C ALA A 83 12.69 12.34 -17.55
N LEU A 84 12.68 13.68 -17.54
CA LEU A 84 12.31 14.49 -16.38
C LEU A 84 10.84 14.26 -15.99
N VAL A 85 9.95 14.09 -16.97
CA VAL A 85 8.54 13.76 -16.71
C VAL A 85 8.43 12.40 -16.02
N VAL A 86 9.09 11.36 -16.53
CA VAL A 86 9.09 10.01 -15.90
C VAL A 86 9.66 10.08 -14.48
N ALA A 87 10.82 10.69 -14.31
CA ALA A 87 11.45 10.82 -12.99
C ALA A 87 10.57 11.64 -12.04
N GLY A 88 10.08 12.79 -12.49
CA GLY A 88 9.25 13.69 -11.68
C GLY A 88 7.94 13.05 -11.23
N SER A 89 7.24 12.35 -12.13
CA SER A 89 5.98 11.67 -11.80
C SER A 89 6.19 10.49 -10.87
N PHE A 90 7.29 9.75 -10.99
CA PHE A 90 7.64 8.66 -10.10
C PHE A 90 7.97 9.15 -8.68
N VAL A 91 8.75 10.25 -8.57
CA VAL A 91 9.12 10.83 -7.27
C VAL A 91 7.96 11.60 -6.66
N TRP A 92 7.00 12.05 -7.49
CA TRP A 92 5.85 12.79 -7.01
C TRP A 92 4.89 11.85 -6.28
N GLN A 93 5.05 11.80 -4.97
CA GLN A 93 4.21 11.04 -4.05
C GLN A 93 3.74 11.98 -2.93
N PRO A 94 2.56 11.71 -2.34
CA PRO A 94 2.15 12.41 -1.15
C PRO A 94 3.19 12.26 -0.04
N ALA A 95 3.30 13.27 0.80
CA ALA A 95 4.21 13.22 1.92
C ALA A 95 3.90 12.01 2.82
N ALA A 96 4.90 11.18 3.05
CA ALA A 96 4.86 10.16 4.08
C ALA A 96 4.99 10.80 5.48
N LEU A 97 4.84 10.00 6.53
CA LEU A 97 5.18 10.43 7.88
C LEU A 97 6.63 10.94 7.92
N PRO A 98 6.90 11.99 8.70
CA PRO A 98 8.27 12.42 8.90
C PRO A 98 9.08 11.34 9.62
N PRO A 99 10.37 11.17 9.29
CA PRO A 99 11.25 10.27 10.01
C PRO A 99 11.41 10.76 11.47
N ALA A 100 11.51 9.78 12.38
CA ALA A 100 11.86 10.07 13.77
C ALA A 100 13.35 10.44 13.86
N ALA A 101 13.68 11.42 14.71
CA ALA A 101 15.06 11.76 15.00
C ALA A 101 15.67 10.77 16.00
N GLU A 102 16.99 10.56 15.94
CA GLU A 102 17.72 9.67 16.87
C GLU A 102 17.41 9.91 18.35
N PRO A 103 17.34 11.15 18.86
CA PRO A 103 16.99 11.42 20.26
C PRO A 103 15.57 10.97 20.61
N ASP A 104 14.64 11.05 19.65
CA ASP A 104 13.24 10.65 19.86
C ASP A 104 13.13 9.11 19.97
N ILE A 105 14.00 8.38 19.25
CA ILE A 105 13.99 6.91 19.25
C ILE A 105 14.63 6.35 20.52
N ALA A 106 15.70 6.97 21.01
CA ALA A 106 16.52 6.43 22.11
C ALA A 106 15.74 6.25 23.44
N ASN A 107 14.74 7.09 23.69
CA ASN A 107 13.95 7.11 24.92
C ASN A 107 12.46 6.78 24.71
N ALA A 108 12.03 6.63 23.46
CA ALA A 108 10.63 6.37 23.14
C ALA A 108 10.34 4.87 23.04
N LYS A 109 9.14 4.50 23.44
CA LYS A 109 8.63 3.17 23.14
C LYS A 109 8.08 3.17 21.71
N VAL A 110 8.51 2.20 20.94
CA VAL A 110 8.14 2.05 19.52
C VAL A 110 6.97 1.09 19.39
N LEU A 111 5.92 1.49 18.69
CA LEU A 111 4.82 0.61 18.30
C LEU A 111 5.16 -0.03 16.94
N LYS A 112 5.21 -1.36 16.90
CA LYS A 112 5.40 -2.12 15.68
C LYS A 112 4.04 -2.54 15.12
N VAL A 113 3.70 -2.09 13.92
CA VAL A 113 2.44 -2.37 13.23
C VAL A 113 2.71 -3.17 11.97
N GLY A 114 1.97 -4.24 11.75
CA GLY A 114 2.02 -5.06 10.54
C GLY A 114 0.68 -5.13 9.83
N THR A 115 0.70 -5.27 8.50
CA THR A 115 -0.47 -5.65 7.71
C THR A 115 -0.10 -6.74 6.72
N ALA A 116 -0.99 -7.71 6.50
CA ALA A 116 -0.78 -8.81 5.58
C ALA A 116 -2.11 -9.28 4.97
N ASN A 117 -2.20 -9.23 3.66
CA ASN A 117 -3.20 -9.97 2.90
C ASN A 117 -2.75 -11.44 2.83
N LEU A 118 -3.61 -12.36 3.29
CA LEU A 118 -3.28 -13.79 3.43
C LEU A 118 -3.50 -14.59 2.15
N ASN A 119 -4.16 -14.03 1.18
CA ASN A 119 -4.72 -14.67 0.00
C ASN A 119 -5.78 -15.75 0.36
N LEU A 120 -6.98 -15.56 -0.16
CA LEU A 120 -8.16 -16.40 0.09
C LEU A 120 -7.88 -17.90 -0.11
N ASP A 121 -7.05 -18.23 -1.10
CA ASP A 121 -6.74 -19.62 -1.48
C ASP A 121 -5.64 -20.27 -0.61
N THR A 122 -5.06 -19.52 0.35
CA THR A 122 -4.01 -20.05 1.23
C THR A 122 -4.55 -21.10 2.18
N THR A 123 -3.88 -22.26 2.21
CA THR A 123 -4.22 -23.39 3.09
C THR A 123 -3.10 -23.71 4.09
N ASP A 124 -1.86 -23.29 3.84
CA ASP A 124 -0.73 -23.45 4.76
C ASP A 124 -0.41 -22.13 5.46
N PHE A 125 -0.75 -22.03 6.73
CA PHE A 125 -0.47 -20.87 7.58
C PHE A 125 0.80 -21.02 8.42
N THR A 126 1.65 -22.02 8.11
CA THR A 126 2.94 -22.21 8.82
C THR A 126 3.85 -20.98 8.71
N PRO A 127 4.03 -20.34 7.53
CA PRO A 127 4.83 -19.12 7.42
C PRO A 127 4.25 -17.94 8.23
N LEU A 128 2.92 -17.78 8.25
CA LEU A 128 2.25 -16.75 9.07
C LEU A 128 2.54 -16.97 10.56
N ARG A 129 2.37 -18.19 11.06
CA ARG A 129 2.66 -18.54 12.47
C ARG A 129 4.12 -18.31 12.84
N GLN A 130 5.06 -18.69 11.96
CA GLN A 130 6.48 -18.43 12.14
C GLN A 130 6.79 -16.93 12.23
N TRP A 131 6.20 -16.13 11.35
CA TRP A 131 6.36 -14.68 11.41
C TRP A 131 5.79 -14.09 12.70
N LEU A 132 4.56 -14.47 13.08
CA LEU A 132 3.92 -14.00 14.32
C LEU A 132 4.66 -14.47 15.60
N ALA A 133 5.38 -15.60 15.54
CA ALA A 133 6.20 -16.09 16.65
C ALA A 133 7.60 -15.47 16.70
N SER A 134 8.07 -14.84 15.61
CA SER A 134 9.44 -14.32 15.50
C SER A 134 9.72 -13.18 16.47
N ALA A 135 11.01 -12.85 16.67
CA ALA A 135 11.41 -11.70 17.47
C ALA A 135 10.96 -10.37 16.85
N ASP A 136 10.87 -10.32 15.52
CA ASP A 136 10.46 -9.14 14.77
C ASP A 136 8.97 -9.03 14.53
N ALA A 137 8.17 -9.94 15.08
CA ALA A 137 6.71 -9.91 14.94
C ALA A 137 6.12 -8.57 15.43
N PRO A 138 5.14 -7.99 14.72
CA PRO A 138 4.51 -6.75 15.13
C PRO A 138 3.75 -6.82 16.45
N ASP A 139 3.53 -5.67 17.10
CA ASP A 139 2.70 -5.58 18.31
C ASP A 139 1.22 -5.64 17.97
N VAL A 140 0.86 -5.07 16.80
CA VAL A 140 -0.48 -5.11 16.23
C VAL A 140 -0.40 -5.55 14.78
N VAL A 141 -1.24 -6.49 14.37
CA VAL A 141 -1.28 -7.04 13.00
C VAL A 141 -2.69 -6.93 12.45
N PHE A 142 -2.79 -6.40 11.24
CA PHE A 142 -4.02 -6.33 10.44
C PHE A 142 -3.95 -7.41 9.35
N LEU A 143 -4.91 -8.31 9.35
CA LEU A 143 -4.97 -9.40 8.38
C LEU A 143 -6.17 -9.21 7.44
N GLN A 144 -5.94 -9.35 6.14
CA GLN A 144 -6.95 -9.32 5.10
C GLN A 144 -7.08 -10.72 4.47
N GLU A 145 -8.20 -10.97 3.81
CA GLU A 145 -8.57 -12.28 3.28
C GLU A 145 -8.53 -13.36 4.38
N PHE A 146 -9.04 -12.96 5.53
CA PHE A 146 -9.03 -13.77 6.74
C PHE A 146 -10.18 -14.78 6.73
N THR A 147 -9.86 -16.05 6.52
CA THR A 147 -10.82 -17.15 6.45
C THR A 147 -11.00 -17.87 7.79
N GLU A 148 -12.04 -18.71 7.91
CA GLU A 148 -12.17 -19.61 9.06
C GLU A 148 -10.99 -20.58 9.19
N LEU A 149 -10.36 -20.96 8.09
CA LEU A 149 -9.17 -21.81 8.11
C LEU A 149 -7.98 -21.07 8.73
N ALA A 150 -7.79 -19.80 8.37
CA ALA A 150 -6.79 -18.93 8.99
C ALA A 150 -7.07 -18.76 10.49
N GLN A 151 -8.31 -18.52 10.87
CA GLN A 151 -8.70 -18.39 12.27
C GLN A 151 -8.36 -19.67 13.05
N ARG A 152 -8.77 -20.83 12.60
CA ARG A 152 -8.45 -22.12 13.24
C ARG A 152 -6.95 -22.30 13.38
N ALA A 153 -6.18 -22.05 12.33
CA ALA A 153 -4.72 -22.19 12.37
C ALA A 153 -4.03 -21.30 13.42
N LEU A 154 -4.62 -20.14 13.74
CA LEU A 154 -4.11 -19.24 14.77
C LEU A 154 -4.66 -19.57 16.18
N ASP A 155 -5.86 -20.12 16.29
CA ASP A 155 -6.48 -20.45 17.56
C ASP A 155 -5.90 -21.77 18.13
N ASP A 156 -5.58 -22.72 17.26
CA ASP A 156 -4.94 -23.99 17.63
C ASP A 156 -3.47 -23.83 18.05
N ASP A 157 -2.83 -22.69 17.71
CA ASP A 157 -1.46 -22.40 18.12
C ASP A 157 -1.43 -21.64 19.45
N THR A 158 -1.20 -22.38 20.54
CA THR A 158 -1.21 -21.83 21.89
C THR A 158 -0.16 -20.72 22.11
N ALA A 159 0.98 -20.78 21.43
CA ALA A 159 2.02 -19.76 21.52
C ALA A 159 1.56 -18.45 20.87
N ILE A 160 0.91 -18.55 19.70
CA ILE A 160 0.32 -17.38 19.03
C ILE A 160 -0.87 -16.85 19.82
N ALA A 161 -1.72 -17.72 20.37
CA ALA A 161 -2.84 -17.31 21.21
C ALA A 161 -2.37 -16.54 22.46
N ALA A 162 -1.31 -17.02 23.11
CA ALA A 162 -0.71 -16.35 24.26
C ALA A 162 0.00 -15.04 23.89
N ARG A 163 0.60 -14.96 22.70
CA ARG A 163 1.31 -13.76 22.23
C ARG A 163 0.38 -12.63 21.78
N TYR A 164 -0.77 -12.97 21.19
CA TYR A 164 -1.80 -12.06 20.74
C TYR A 164 -3.14 -12.38 21.44
N PRO A 165 -3.24 -12.09 22.75
CA PRO A 165 -4.43 -12.44 23.52
C PRO A 165 -5.64 -11.56 23.20
N HIS A 166 -5.42 -10.42 22.56
CA HIS A 166 -6.48 -9.47 22.20
C HIS A 166 -6.73 -9.51 20.70
N ARG A 167 -7.92 -9.92 20.31
CA ARG A 167 -8.27 -10.14 18.89
C ARG A 167 -9.64 -9.57 18.57
N LEU A 168 -9.78 -8.98 17.40
CA LEU A 168 -11.04 -8.72 16.74
C LEU A 168 -10.97 -9.38 15.37
N ALA A 169 -11.72 -10.44 15.15
CA ALA A 169 -11.66 -11.22 13.92
C ALA A 169 -13.07 -11.48 13.39
N VAL A 170 -13.24 -11.32 12.08
CA VAL A 170 -14.45 -11.64 11.34
C VAL A 170 -14.02 -12.40 10.09
N PRO A 171 -13.88 -13.74 10.19
CA PRO A 171 -13.54 -14.56 9.04
C PRO A 171 -14.70 -14.59 8.05
N GLN A 172 -14.37 -14.62 6.76
CA GLN A 172 -15.35 -14.74 5.67
C GLN A 172 -14.90 -15.80 4.65
N PRO A 173 -15.83 -16.42 3.93
CA PRO A 173 -15.52 -17.36 2.86
C PRO A 173 -15.11 -16.66 1.55
N ASP A 174 -15.17 -15.34 1.53
CA ASP A 174 -14.80 -14.44 0.44
C ASP A 174 -13.55 -13.59 0.81
N PRO A 175 -13.01 -12.77 -0.11
CA PRO A 175 -11.79 -11.99 0.16
C PRO A 175 -11.91 -10.92 1.24
N PHE A 176 -13.10 -10.65 1.79
CA PHE A 176 -13.31 -9.48 2.68
C PHE A 176 -13.28 -9.81 4.17
N GLY A 177 -12.91 -11.02 4.56
CA GLY A 177 -12.64 -11.35 5.96
C GLY A 177 -11.45 -10.55 6.51
N LEU A 178 -11.57 -10.07 7.76
CA LEU A 178 -10.58 -9.23 8.40
C LEU A 178 -10.26 -9.70 9.82
N ALA A 179 -9.02 -9.46 10.27
CA ALA A 179 -8.68 -9.58 11.68
C ALA A 179 -7.70 -8.49 12.14
N ILE A 180 -7.82 -8.11 13.41
CA ILE A 180 -6.83 -7.34 14.17
C ILE A 180 -6.33 -8.25 15.30
N LEU A 181 -5.04 -8.54 15.30
CA LEU A 181 -4.36 -9.25 16.41
C LEU A 181 -3.52 -8.25 17.18
N SER A 182 -3.56 -8.30 18.51
CA SER A 182 -2.82 -7.36 19.34
C SER A 182 -2.20 -8.02 20.57
N ARG A 183 -0.98 -7.59 20.89
CA ARG A 183 -0.32 -7.90 22.16
C ARG A 183 -0.83 -7.05 23.34
N HIS A 184 -1.47 -5.94 23.01
CA HIS A 184 -1.99 -4.97 23.97
C HIS A 184 -3.52 -4.99 23.98
N PRO A 185 -4.16 -4.57 25.08
CA PRO A 185 -5.60 -4.57 25.17
C PRO A 185 -6.28 -3.76 24.05
N LEU A 186 -7.38 -4.31 23.55
CA LEU A 186 -8.27 -3.66 22.61
C LEU A 186 -9.56 -3.29 23.32
N ALA A 187 -9.96 -2.02 23.26
CA ALA A 187 -11.26 -1.51 23.69
C ALA A 187 -12.10 -1.10 22.48
N ASP A 188 -13.41 -0.93 22.68
CA ASP A 188 -14.37 -0.47 21.68
C ASP A 188 -14.31 -1.25 20.36
N ALA A 189 -13.93 -2.52 20.45
CA ALA A 189 -13.74 -3.40 19.30
C ALA A 189 -15.09 -3.70 18.64
N ARG A 190 -15.21 -3.37 17.34
CA ARG A 190 -16.46 -3.55 16.59
C ARG A 190 -16.20 -3.80 15.10
N ALA A 191 -17.05 -4.61 14.50
CA ALA A 191 -17.11 -4.84 13.07
C ALA A 191 -18.26 -4.00 12.46
N LEU A 192 -17.96 -3.26 11.40
CA LEU A 192 -18.93 -2.53 10.62
C LEU A 192 -19.22 -3.31 9.35
N GLN A 193 -20.42 -3.81 9.25
CA GLN A 193 -20.88 -4.56 8.09
C GLN A 193 -21.05 -3.66 6.85
N PRO A 194 -20.85 -4.19 5.64
CA PRO A 194 -21.12 -3.47 4.40
C PRO A 194 -22.55 -2.91 4.37
N ARG A 195 -22.71 -1.74 3.78
CA ARG A 195 -24.03 -1.08 3.63
C ARG A 195 -24.60 -1.21 2.23
N THR A 196 -23.74 -1.49 1.26
CA THR A 196 -24.05 -1.66 -0.17
C THR A 196 -23.20 -2.79 -0.74
N ASP A 197 -23.52 -3.30 -1.91
CA ASP A 197 -22.81 -4.41 -2.55
C ASP A 197 -21.36 -4.06 -2.96
N ASP A 198 -21.03 -2.78 -3.04
CA ASP A 198 -19.70 -2.26 -3.33
C ASP A 198 -18.94 -1.76 -2.07
N ASP A 199 -19.56 -1.81 -0.89
CA ASP A 199 -18.92 -1.58 0.41
C ASP A 199 -18.28 -2.87 0.94
N THR A 200 -17.35 -2.76 1.87
CA THR A 200 -16.66 -3.91 2.48
C THR A 200 -16.64 -3.81 4.00
N LEU A 201 -16.43 -4.95 4.66
CA LEU A 201 -16.24 -5.03 6.09
C LEU A 201 -15.13 -4.08 6.56
N ARG A 202 -15.31 -3.44 7.71
CA ARG A 202 -14.30 -2.65 8.41
C ARG A 202 -14.24 -3.06 9.88
N LEU A 203 -13.03 -3.09 10.44
CA LEU A 203 -12.87 -3.33 11.87
C LEU A 203 -12.33 -2.07 12.54
N HIS A 204 -12.97 -1.69 13.62
CA HIS A 204 -12.54 -0.60 14.49
C HIS A 204 -12.18 -1.14 15.87
N ALA A 205 -11.10 -0.63 16.44
CA ALA A 205 -10.74 -0.88 17.83
C ALA A 205 -9.95 0.32 18.37
N THR A 206 -9.87 0.42 19.68
CA THR A 206 -8.98 1.33 20.37
C THR A 206 -7.91 0.51 21.08
N LEU A 207 -6.66 0.61 20.61
CA LEU A 207 -5.51 -0.02 21.23
C LEU A 207 -5.11 0.78 22.47
N LEU A 208 -5.01 0.12 23.60
CA LEU A 208 -4.49 0.73 24.83
C LEU A 208 -2.97 0.55 24.88
N TRP A 209 -2.25 1.51 24.32
CA TRP A 209 -0.82 1.47 24.20
C TRP A 209 -0.15 2.50 25.13
N GLN A 210 0.58 2.02 26.13
CA GLN A 210 1.33 2.86 27.09
C GLN A 210 0.46 3.91 27.82
N GLY A 211 -0.79 3.57 28.09
CA GLY A 211 -1.74 4.49 28.70
C GLY A 211 -2.37 5.51 27.78
N GLN A 212 -2.03 5.45 26.48
CA GLN A 212 -2.64 6.31 25.45
C GLN A 212 -3.54 5.48 24.54
N PRO A 213 -4.72 6.00 24.16
CA PRO A 213 -5.57 5.37 23.17
C PRO A 213 -5.00 5.59 21.76
N VAL A 214 -4.89 4.50 21.00
CA VAL A 214 -4.58 4.51 19.56
C VAL A 214 -5.78 3.96 18.82
N HIS A 215 -6.42 4.79 18.01
CA HIS A 215 -7.58 4.39 17.23
C HIS A 215 -7.18 3.61 15.99
N LEU A 216 -7.68 2.40 15.86
CA LEU A 216 -7.36 1.48 14.77
C LEU A 216 -8.51 1.38 13.77
N SER A 217 -8.15 1.19 12.50
CA SER A 217 -9.07 0.86 11.42
C SER A 217 -8.44 -0.18 10.50
N ALA A 218 -9.05 -1.36 10.39
CA ALA A 218 -8.67 -2.39 9.42
C ALA A 218 -9.61 -2.33 8.23
N LEU A 219 -9.03 -2.32 7.02
CA LEU A 219 -9.77 -2.26 5.76
C LEU A 219 -9.18 -3.24 4.74
N HIS A 220 -10.06 -3.75 3.90
CA HIS A 220 -9.76 -4.33 2.61
C HIS A 220 -10.84 -3.87 1.63
N PRO A 221 -10.74 -2.66 1.07
CA PRO A 221 -11.76 -2.13 0.18
C PRO A 221 -11.72 -2.80 -1.19
N MET A 222 -12.79 -2.64 -1.97
CA MET A 222 -12.91 -3.19 -3.31
C MET A 222 -11.69 -2.88 -4.19
N PRO A 223 -11.17 -3.85 -4.95
CA PRO A 223 -10.17 -3.58 -5.99
C PRO A 223 -10.80 -2.74 -7.12
N PRO A 224 -10.01 -1.91 -7.82
CA PRO A 224 -10.53 -1.00 -8.84
C PRO A 224 -10.87 -1.71 -10.16
N LEU A 225 -11.68 -2.79 -10.12
CA LEU A 225 -12.09 -3.55 -11.29
C LEU A 225 -13.17 -2.83 -12.11
N SER A 226 -13.80 -1.80 -11.53
CA SER A 226 -14.74 -0.92 -12.19
C SER A 226 -14.64 0.50 -11.63
N SER A 227 -15.23 1.47 -12.35
CA SER A 227 -15.29 2.84 -11.82
C SER A 227 -16.12 2.95 -10.55
N ALA A 228 -17.16 2.12 -10.38
CA ALA A 228 -17.96 2.08 -9.17
C ALA A 228 -17.12 1.57 -7.97
N TYR A 229 -16.41 0.47 -8.13
CA TYR A 229 -15.54 -0.09 -7.10
C TYR A 229 -14.39 0.84 -6.72
N ALA A 230 -13.78 1.51 -7.70
CA ALA A 230 -12.75 2.53 -7.41
C ALA A 230 -13.32 3.68 -6.58
N GLN A 231 -14.53 4.17 -6.88
CA GLN A 231 -15.19 5.22 -6.11
C GLN A 231 -15.59 4.74 -4.70
N ALA A 232 -16.12 3.53 -4.57
CA ALA A 232 -16.47 2.95 -3.27
C ALA A 232 -15.24 2.83 -2.37
N ARG A 233 -14.11 2.33 -2.90
CA ARG A 233 -12.82 2.31 -2.21
C ARG A 233 -12.40 3.71 -1.76
N ASP A 234 -12.42 4.70 -2.65
CA ASP A 234 -12.00 6.07 -2.36
C ASP A 234 -12.87 6.69 -1.25
N HIS A 235 -14.17 6.42 -1.26
CA HIS A 235 -15.09 6.86 -0.21
C HIS A 235 -14.77 6.16 1.12
N ALA A 236 -14.56 4.83 1.12
CA ALA A 236 -14.24 4.08 2.31
C ALA A 236 -12.96 4.61 2.97
N LEU A 237 -11.89 4.81 2.19
CA LEU A 237 -10.61 5.33 2.68
C LEU A 237 -10.73 6.74 3.24
N ARG A 238 -11.46 7.62 2.56
CA ARG A 238 -11.70 8.99 3.03
C ARG A 238 -12.49 9.02 4.33
N ASP A 239 -13.60 8.27 4.41
CA ASP A 239 -14.50 8.29 5.55
C ASP A 239 -13.80 7.74 6.80
N GLU A 240 -13.01 6.67 6.67
CA GLU A 240 -12.20 6.14 7.76
C GLU A 240 -11.09 7.10 8.19
N ALA A 241 -10.42 7.75 7.25
CA ALA A 241 -9.40 8.74 7.56
C ALA A 241 -9.99 9.95 8.29
N LEU A 242 -11.17 10.44 7.87
CA LEU A 242 -11.89 11.51 8.57
C LEU A 242 -12.27 11.10 9.98
N ARG A 243 -12.79 9.89 10.17
CA ARG A 243 -13.11 9.35 11.50
C ARG A 243 -11.87 9.34 12.41
N LEU A 244 -10.75 8.84 11.92
CA LEU A 244 -9.49 8.78 12.67
C LEU A 244 -8.94 10.17 12.98
N SER A 245 -9.01 11.11 12.05
CA SER A 245 -8.54 12.48 12.28
C SER A 245 -9.39 13.25 13.29
N GLN A 246 -10.70 12.96 13.33
CA GLN A 246 -11.66 13.59 14.26
C GLN A 246 -11.65 12.97 15.66
N SER A 247 -11.06 11.79 15.84
CA SER A 247 -10.98 11.15 17.17
C SER A 247 -10.05 11.86 18.15
N GLY A 248 -9.25 12.83 17.69
CA GLY A 248 -8.45 13.71 18.54
C GLY A 248 -7.22 13.05 19.17
N GLY A 249 -6.73 11.93 18.63
CA GLY A 249 -5.61 11.17 19.18
C GLY A 249 -4.74 10.53 18.13
N LEU A 250 -3.99 9.54 18.56
CA LEU A 250 -3.19 8.70 17.69
C LEU A 250 -4.12 7.77 16.87
N GLY A 251 -3.96 7.77 15.57
CA GLY A 251 -4.75 6.94 14.66
C GLY A 251 -3.87 6.09 13.74
N VAL A 252 -4.28 4.87 13.45
CA VAL A 252 -3.65 3.96 12.49
C VAL A 252 -4.74 3.27 11.66
N MET A 253 -4.60 3.33 10.34
CA MET A 253 -5.41 2.62 9.38
C MET A 253 -4.50 1.72 8.55
N ALA A 254 -4.82 0.43 8.43
CA ALA A 254 -3.96 -0.49 7.71
C ALA A 254 -4.75 -1.57 6.95
N GLY A 255 -4.16 -2.07 5.88
CA GLY A 255 -4.68 -3.15 5.06
C GLY A 255 -4.07 -3.18 3.67
N ASP A 256 -4.48 -4.14 2.88
CA ASP A 256 -4.45 -4.04 1.43
C ASP A 256 -5.51 -3.01 1.02
N LEU A 257 -5.06 -1.83 0.65
CA LEU A 257 -5.96 -0.72 0.32
C LEU A 257 -6.32 -0.67 -1.18
N ASN A 258 -5.86 -1.65 -1.95
CA ASN A 258 -6.13 -1.78 -3.38
C ASN A 258 -5.85 -0.48 -4.17
N THR A 259 -4.83 0.25 -3.76
CA THR A 259 -4.39 1.50 -4.39
C THR A 259 -2.90 1.73 -4.18
N THR A 260 -2.28 2.51 -5.05
CA THR A 260 -0.86 2.86 -4.95
C THR A 260 -0.68 4.33 -4.53
N PRO A 261 0.50 4.74 -4.08
CA PRO A 261 0.78 6.12 -3.70
C PRO A 261 0.52 7.15 -4.81
N TRP A 262 0.57 6.74 -6.06
CA TRP A 262 0.39 7.63 -7.21
C TRP A 262 -1.06 7.77 -7.66
N ALA A 263 -1.89 6.82 -7.27
CA ALA A 263 -3.29 6.79 -7.64
C ALA A 263 -4.15 7.71 -6.74
N ARG A 264 -5.39 7.92 -7.16
CA ARG A 264 -6.34 8.77 -6.46
C ARG A 264 -6.81 8.18 -5.12
N GLY A 265 -6.80 6.85 -4.97
CA GLY A 265 -7.39 6.16 -3.82
C GLY A 265 -6.96 6.70 -2.46
N LEU A 266 -5.71 7.11 -2.29
CA LEU A 266 -5.24 7.69 -1.03
C LEU A 266 -5.54 9.19 -0.87
N TRP A 267 -6.05 9.87 -1.90
CA TRP A 267 -6.25 11.32 -1.89
C TRP A 267 -7.14 11.81 -0.74
N GLY A 268 -8.28 11.13 -0.52
CA GLY A 268 -9.21 11.48 0.56
C GLY A 268 -8.59 11.32 1.95
N ALA A 269 -7.80 10.26 2.15
CA ALA A 269 -7.09 10.02 3.39
C ALA A 269 -6.01 11.09 3.64
N GLU A 270 -5.29 11.48 2.60
CA GLU A 270 -4.27 12.54 2.69
C GLU A 270 -4.88 13.90 3.04
N GLN A 271 -6.03 14.23 2.47
CA GLN A 271 -6.78 15.46 2.82
C GLN A 271 -7.25 15.44 4.28
N ALA A 272 -7.60 14.28 4.82
CA ALA A 272 -7.89 14.07 6.23
C ALA A 272 -6.62 13.96 7.11
N GLN A 273 -5.46 14.36 6.58
CA GLN A 273 -4.16 14.38 7.28
C GLN A 273 -3.61 12.99 7.65
N MET A 274 -4.20 11.89 7.20
CA MET A 274 -3.57 10.58 7.34
C MET A 274 -2.39 10.47 6.38
N ARG A 275 -1.23 10.04 6.87
CA ARG A 275 0.02 9.95 6.11
C ARG A 275 0.47 8.51 6.03
N ARG A 276 1.05 8.12 4.89
CA ARG A 276 1.67 6.79 4.75
C ARG A 276 2.84 6.65 5.72
N ALA A 277 2.88 5.53 6.41
CA ALA A 277 4.01 5.15 7.25
C ALA A 277 5.07 4.44 6.39
N GLY A 278 5.77 5.19 5.57
CA GLY A 278 6.88 4.71 4.78
C GLY A 278 6.79 4.98 3.27
N PRO A 279 7.83 4.60 2.54
CA PRO A 279 7.86 4.67 1.08
C PRO A 279 6.88 3.64 0.49
N GLY A 280 6.42 3.88 -0.73
CA GLY A 280 5.62 2.90 -1.48
C GLY A 280 6.48 1.71 -1.94
N VAL A 281 6.74 0.78 -1.04
CA VAL A 281 7.47 -0.45 -1.36
C VAL A 281 6.50 -1.43 -2.03
N PRO A 282 6.85 -2.02 -3.18
CA PRO A 282 5.99 -3.00 -3.84
C PRO A 282 5.74 -4.23 -2.96
N THR A 283 4.46 -4.59 -2.83
CA THR A 283 4.01 -5.75 -2.06
C THR A 283 3.36 -6.81 -2.95
N TRP A 284 2.92 -6.43 -4.16
CA TRP A 284 2.23 -7.31 -5.11
C TRP A 284 2.78 -7.18 -6.55
N PRO A 285 2.77 -8.25 -7.35
CA PRO A 285 2.56 -9.64 -6.94
C PRO A 285 3.83 -10.24 -6.33
N ASN A 286 3.71 -10.95 -5.19
CA ASN A 286 4.83 -11.56 -4.49
C ASN A 286 5.58 -12.61 -5.33
N ALA A 287 4.87 -13.34 -6.21
CA ALA A 287 5.46 -14.35 -7.09
C ALA A 287 6.56 -13.79 -8.02
N TRP A 288 6.61 -12.48 -8.24
CA TRP A 288 7.65 -11.81 -9.04
C TRP A 288 8.88 -11.43 -8.20
N GLY A 289 8.85 -11.64 -6.89
CA GLY A 289 9.95 -11.33 -5.98
C GLY A 289 10.38 -9.86 -6.07
N TRP A 290 11.65 -9.61 -6.41
CA TRP A 290 12.18 -8.24 -6.57
C TRP A 290 11.61 -7.47 -7.79
N LEU A 291 10.88 -8.15 -8.68
CA LEU A 291 10.14 -7.54 -9.79
C LEU A 291 8.70 -7.14 -9.42
N SER A 292 8.27 -7.32 -8.18
CA SER A 292 7.00 -6.78 -7.69
C SER A 292 6.91 -5.29 -7.97
N VAL A 293 5.73 -4.81 -8.38
CA VAL A 293 5.61 -3.45 -8.94
C VAL A 293 4.52 -2.60 -8.28
N LEU A 294 3.58 -3.21 -7.57
CA LEU A 294 2.46 -2.48 -6.97
C LEU A 294 2.56 -2.48 -5.44
N PRO A 295 2.74 -1.32 -4.81
CA PRO A 295 2.57 -1.14 -3.37
C PRO A 295 1.08 -0.97 -3.05
N LEU A 296 0.39 -2.06 -2.70
CA LEU A 296 -1.06 -2.08 -2.39
C LEU A 296 -1.33 -2.11 -0.89
N ASP A 297 -0.40 -2.70 -0.12
CA ASP A 297 -0.50 -2.83 1.33
C ASP A 297 0.08 -1.59 2.01
N HIS A 298 -0.73 -0.93 2.82
CA HIS A 298 -0.37 0.32 3.45
C HIS A 298 -0.68 0.34 4.94
N VAL A 299 0.15 1.06 5.67
CA VAL A 299 -0.16 1.60 6.99
C VAL A 299 -0.22 3.12 6.86
N LEU A 300 -1.38 3.70 7.16
CA LEU A 300 -1.58 5.14 7.24
C LEU A 300 -1.71 5.53 8.71
N ALA A 301 -1.10 6.64 9.10
CA ALA A 301 -1.12 7.09 10.49
C ALA A 301 -1.36 8.60 10.59
N SER A 302 -1.91 9.02 11.72
CA SER A 302 -2.19 10.43 12.02
C SER A 302 -0.90 11.22 12.24
N PRO A 303 -0.94 12.58 12.17
CA PRO A 303 0.24 13.43 12.32
C PRO A 303 0.97 13.33 13.67
N GLY A 304 0.32 12.73 14.70
CA GLY A 304 0.95 12.47 15.99
C GLY A 304 2.04 11.39 15.97
N TRP A 305 2.22 10.71 14.83
CA TRP A 305 3.24 9.69 14.66
C TRP A 305 4.46 10.19 13.88
N GLN A 306 5.62 9.60 14.17
CA GLN A 306 6.83 9.66 13.37
C GLN A 306 7.24 8.25 12.95
N LEU A 307 7.86 8.14 11.79
CA LEU A 307 8.32 6.88 11.23
C LEU A 307 9.74 6.57 11.70
N VAL A 308 9.92 5.42 12.35
CA VAL A 308 11.26 4.88 12.65
C VAL A 308 11.76 4.04 11.49
N GLU A 309 10.93 3.11 11.00
CA GLU A 309 11.29 2.17 9.95
C GLU A 309 10.05 1.65 9.22
N ALA A 310 10.21 1.32 7.95
CA ALA A 310 9.20 0.62 7.16
C ALA A 310 9.87 -0.36 6.20
N HIS A 311 9.39 -1.60 6.16
CA HIS A 311 9.90 -2.65 5.28
C HIS A 311 8.83 -3.70 4.98
N THR A 312 9.07 -4.54 3.98
CA THR A 312 8.25 -5.73 3.72
C THR A 312 8.66 -6.86 4.66
N GLY A 313 7.68 -7.60 5.17
CA GLY A 313 7.92 -8.80 5.97
C GLY A 313 8.34 -10.01 5.11
N PRO A 314 8.41 -11.21 5.73
CA PRO A 314 8.75 -12.44 5.05
C PRO A 314 7.66 -12.85 4.04
N ASP A 315 7.99 -13.81 3.18
CA ASP A 315 7.00 -14.48 2.34
C ASP A 315 6.10 -15.36 3.21
N LEU A 316 4.79 -15.13 3.14
CA LEU A 316 3.78 -15.88 3.91
C LEU A 316 3.08 -16.96 3.08
N GLY A 317 3.49 -17.18 1.82
CA GLY A 317 2.79 -18.03 0.87
C GLY A 317 1.60 -17.36 0.18
N SER A 318 1.39 -16.07 0.46
CA SER A 318 0.41 -15.21 -0.21
C SER A 318 0.99 -14.61 -1.49
N ASP A 319 0.12 -14.17 -2.38
CA ASP A 319 0.51 -13.34 -3.53
C ASP A 319 0.85 -11.89 -3.13
N HIS A 320 0.68 -11.54 -1.84
CA HIS A 320 1.15 -10.30 -1.23
C HIS A 320 2.31 -10.52 -0.27
N ARG A 321 3.15 -9.49 -0.11
CA ARG A 321 4.10 -9.40 1.00
C ARG A 321 3.55 -8.55 2.13
N PRO A 322 3.75 -8.95 3.39
CA PRO A 322 3.39 -8.12 4.53
C PRO A 322 4.12 -6.78 4.50
N MET A 323 3.47 -5.75 5.00
CA MET A 323 4.11 -4.47 5.31
C MET A 323 4.29 -4.33 6.82
N VAL A 324 5.47 -3.95 7.26
CA VAL A 324 5.80 -3.72 8.69
C VAL A 324 6.31 -2.31 8.85
N VAL A 325 5.79 -1.60 9.84
CA VAL A 325 6.24 -0.25 10.20
C VAL A 325 6.51 -0.14 11.69
N ARG A 326 7.46 0.70 12.05
CA ARG A 326 7.79 1.06 13.42
C ARG A 326 7.51 2.52 13.63
N LEU A 327 6.64 2.83 14.58
CA LEU A 327 6.13 4.17 14.84
C LEU A 327 6.50 4.61 16.26
N VAL A 328 6.80 5.90 16.41
CA VAL A 328 6.96 6.57 17.71
C VAL A 328 5.99 7.74 17.78
N ALA A 329 5.34 7.89 18.92
CA ALA A 329 4.49 9.05 19.18
C ALA A 329 5.36 10.30 19.42
N ARG A 330 4.90 11.44 18.90
CA ARG A 330 5.53 12.75 19.14
C ARG A 330 5.31 13.24 20.53
#